data_d6d26c9cedd5bd80130d1a0681155e30
#
_entry.id   d6d26c9cedd5bd80130d1a0681155e30
#
_cell.length_a   1.000
_cell.length_b   1.000
_cell.length_c   1.000
_cell.angle_alpha   90.00
_cell.angle_beta   90.00
_cell.angle_gamma   90.00
#
_symmetry.space_group_name_H-M   'P 1'
#
loop_
_entity.id
_entity.type
_entity.pdbx_description
1 polymer ?
#
loop_
_entity_poly.entity_id
_entity_poly.type
_entity_poly.pdbx_seq_one_letter_code
_entity_poly.pdbx_strand_id
1 'polypeptide(L)'
;MHNNLVNIYKDYIAIIGAGISGLTLGIVLKKQNIPCIIFEKFPSISEYGAGISISRNGQKVLKEIEILDKLKLISGNPKNAYFISNNKEITSFAIDHVTTSRKVLHSILLEKYLELNGEIKFDYQLINIDNQKKLLSFSNSKNLYVDHIAACDGIKSICRNLLSKDKLDPVYSGYSVWRSIINEKQNDVRFYLGPNFHVVTYPVDDNKTSFVGAFKRLKSTEESWRTLGNYNELRSDIPGYILDKYPSIKHNKEIFKWGVYTRTDMGNMYMDNITFLGDAAHPIVPFMGQGGCLAIEDSYIFGKLLIKYRNDIKKTQSIYHDIRYSRVKKIRDDSLNQATFNHLKNPLLIYIRNLLMKYTNIIHILTKKVWDYDPKKEIANINNQ
;
A
#
# COMPACT_ATOMS: atom_id res chain seq x y z
N MET A 1 -30.51 2.03 -29.35
CA MET A 1 -29.12 1.58 -29.11
C MET A 1 -28.56 1.94 -27.72
N HIS A 2 -29.11 2.93 -26.97
CA HIS A 2 -28.58 3.32 -25.66
C HIS A 2 -28.83 2.29 -24.53
N ASN A 3 -29.90 1.50 -24.58
CA ASN A 3 -30.27 0.59 -23.47
C ASN A 3 -29.46 -0.71 -23.39
N ASN A 4 -28.82 -1.15 -24.49
CA ASN A 4 -28.08 -2.43 -24.47
C ASN A 4 -26.68 -2.33 -23.88
N LEU A 5 -26.03 -1.17 -23.92
CA LEU A 5 -24.69 -0.96 -23.32
C LEU A 5 -24.71 -0.90 -21.78
N VAL A 6 -25.84 -0.49 -21.20
CA VAL A 6 -26.00 -0.33 -19.74
C VAL A 6 -25.97 -1.67 -18.98
N ASN A 7 -26.31 -2.78 -19.64
CA ASN A 7 -26.43 -4.11 -19.01
C ASN A 7 -25.24 -5.05 -19.23
N ILE A 8 -24.23 -4.66 -20.02
CA ILE A 8 -23.10 -5.54 -20.36
C ILE A 8 -22.35 -6.04 -19.11
N TYR A 9 -22.27 -5.23 -18.06
CA TYR A 9 -21.53 -5.54 -16.84
C TYR A 9 -22.41 -5.96 -15.66
N LYS A 10 -23.69 -6.27 -15.89
CA LYS A 10 -24.66 -6.59 -14.83
C LYS A 10 -24.21 -7.71 -13.89
N ASP A 11 -23.50 -8.71 -14.43
CA ASP A 11 -23.00 -9.86 -13.68
C ASP A 11 -21.49 -9.75 -13.32
N TYR A 12 -20.91 -8.56 -13.46
CA TYR A 12 -19.51 -8.30 -13.23
C TYR A 12 -19.26 -7.72 -11.84
N ILE A 13 -18.09 -8.08 -11.30
CA ILE A 13 -17.50 -7.35 -10.17
C ILE A 13 -16.86 -6.08 -10.72
N ALA A 14 -17.39 -4.91 -10.34
CA ALA A 14 -16.79 -3.62 -10.67
C ALA A 14 -15.67 -3.30 -9.69
N ILE A 15 -14.45 -3.21 -10.16
CA ILE A 15 -13.28 -2.82 -9.38
C ILE A 15 -13.04 -1.33 -9.63
N ILE A 16 -13.15 -0.50 -8.59
CA ILE A 16 -12.96 0.94 -8.71
C ILE A 16 -11.52 1.29 -8.32
N GLY A 17 -10.72 1.67 -9.32
CA GLY A 17 -9.30 2.01 -9.20
C GLY A 17 -8.37 0.91 -9.69
N ALA A 18 -7.45 1.29 -10.60
CA ALA A 18 -6.42 0.44 -11.19
C ALA A 18 -5.08 0.47 -10.41
N GLY A 19 -5.12 0.71 -9.10
CA GLY A 19 -3.94 0.64 -8.23
C GLY A 19 -3.52 -0.79 -7.90
N ILE A 20 -2.54 -0.94 -7.02
CA ILE A 20 -2.00 -2.26 -6.59
C ILE A 20 -3.13 -3.20 -6.13
N SER A 21 -4.08 -2.69 -5.32
CA SER A 21 -5.20 -3.49 -4.83
C SER A 21 -6.11 -3.95 -5.96
N GLY A 22 -6.56 -3.03 -6.82
CA GLY A 22 -7.51 -3.35 -7.90
C GLY A 22 -6.93 -4.30 -8.93
N LEU A 23 -5.68 -4.10 -9.35
CA LEU A 23 -5.01 -5.00 -10.28
C LEU A 23 -4.78 -6.39 -9.67
N THR A 24 -4.36 -6.45 -8.40
CA THR A 24 -4.19 -7.74 -7.70
C THR A 24 -5.52 -8.50 -7.63
N LEU A 25 -6.62 -7.83 -7.25
CA LEU A 25 -7.95 -8.44 -7.21
C LEU A 25 -8.38 -8.91 -8.62
N GLY A 26 -8.20 -8.05 -9.62
CA GLY A 26 -8.52 -8.38 -11.01
C GLY A 26 -7.80 -9.65 -11.49
N ILE A 27 -6.51 -9.78 -11.20
CA ILE A 27 -5.72 -10.98 -11.52
C ILE A 27 -6.29 -12.23 -10.82
N VAL A 28 -6.57 -12.13 -9.51
CA VAL A 28 -7.11 -13.26 -8.72
C VAL A 28 -8.45 -13.74 -9.31
N LEU A 29 -9.33 -12.82 -9.69
CA LEU A 29 -10.64 -13.14 -10.27
C LEU A 29 -10.51 -13.71 -11.68
N LYS A 30 -9.69 -13.09 -12.55
CA LYS A 30 -9.48 -13.55 -13.93
C LYS A 30 -8.84 -14.93 -14.00
N LYS A 31 -7.92 -15.28 -13.12
CA LYS A 31 -7.35 -16.65 -13.01
C LYS A 31 -8.42 -17.73 -12.75
N GLN A 32 -9.62 -17.36 -12.33
CA GLN A 32 -10.74 -18.28 -12.06
C GLN A 32 -11.97 -17.97 -12.92
N ASN A 33 -11.77 -17.23 -14.02
CA ASN A 33 -12.82 -16.84 -14.96
C ASN A 33 -14.04 -16.16 -14.33
N ILE A 34 -13.81 -15.39 -13.24
CA ILE A 34 -14.86 -14.58 -12.63
C ILE A 34 -14.97 -13.27 -13.41
N PRO A 35 -16.16 -12.90 -13.92
CA PRO A 35 -16.36 -11.65 -14.61
C PRO A 35 -16.01 -10.45 -13.73
N CYS A 36 -15.03 -9.66 -14.14
CA CYS A 36 -14.64 -8.42 -13.47
C CYS A 36 -14.14 -7.40 -14.48
N ILE A 37 -14.29 -6.13 -14.13
CA ILE A 37 -13.82 -4.99 -14.91
C ILE A 37 -13.24 -3.94 -13.96
N ILE A 38 -12.16 -3.28 -14.37
CA ILE A 38 -11.56 -2.19 -13.63
C ILE A 38 -11.98 -0.84 -14.26
N PHE A 39 -12.42 0.09 -13.42
CA PHE A 39 -12.69 1.47 -13.78
C PHE A 39 -11.63 2.37 -13.15
N GLU A 40 -10.89 3.11 -13.98
CA GLU A 40 -9.85 4.04 -13.56
C GLU A 40 -10.21 5.47 -13.96
N LYS A 41 -10.07 6.41 -13.00
CA LYS A 41 -10.44 7.82 -13.23
C LYS A 41 -9.46 8.58 -14.12
N PHE A 42 -8.20 8.15 -14.19
CA PHE A 42 -7.19 8.78 -15.03
C PHE A 42 -7.19 8.21 -16.45
N PRO A 43 -6.70 8.99 -17.45
CA PRO A 43 -6.64 8.54 -18.84
C PRO A 43 -5.58 7.48 -19.09
N SER A 44 -4.64 7.37 -18.18
CA SER A 44 -3.57 6.37 -18.21
C SER A 44 -3.03 6.11 -16.81
N ILE A 45 -2.30 5.03 -16.67
CA ILE A 45 -1.64 4.71 -15.43
C ILE A 45 -0.36 5.53 -15.29
N SER A 46 -0.29 6.34 -14.23
CA SER A 46 0.91 7.12 -13.88
C SER A 46 1.26 6.90 -12.42
N GLU A 47 2.43 6.32 -12.19
CA GLU A 47 3.02 6.19 -10.85
C GLU A 47 4.26 7.08 -10.76
N TYR A 48 4.38 7.82 -9.65
CA TYR A 48 5.49 8.75 -9.41
C TYR A 48 6.49 8.17 -8.43
N GLY A 49 7.74 8.51 -8.63
CA GLY A 49 9.02 8.29 -7.95
C GLY A 49 9.03 7.79 -6.50
N ALA A 50 8.29 6.74 -6.18
CA ALA A 50 8.29 6.14 -4.85
C ALA A 50 8.75 4.68 -4.92
N GLY A 51 9.65 4.31 -4.01
CA GLY A 51 9.95 2.91 -3.77
C GLY A 51 8.86 2.23 -2.95
N ILE A 52 8.82 0.91 -3.04
CA ILE A 52 7.96 0.03 -2.25
C ILE A 52 8.75 -1.21 -1.83
N SER A 53 8.51 -1.67 -0.61
CA SER A 53 9.10 -2.89 -0.07
C SER A 53 8.02 -3.96 0.10
N ILE A 54 8.24 -5.14 -0.46
CA ILE A 54 7.35 -6.28 -0.38
C ILE A 54 7.98 -7.34 0.53
N SER A 55 7.46 -7.45 1.74
CA SER A 55 7.86 -8.46 2.71
C SER A 55 7.21 -9.82 2.42
N ARG A 56 7.63 -10.86 3.14
CA ARG A 56 7.24 -12.26 2.87
C ARG A 56 5.72 -12.49 2.74
N ASN A 57 4.90 -11.80 3.54
CA ASN A 57 3.44 -11.89 3.43
C ASN A 57 2.92 -11.45 2.05
N GLY A 58 3.39 -10.31 1.53
CA GLY A 58 3.05 -9.87 0.17
C GLY A 58 3.64 -10.77 -0.91
N GLN A 59 4.92 -11.21 -0.75
CA GLN A 59 5.57 -12.11 -1.71
C GLN A 59 4.82 -13.43 -1.90
N LYS A 60 4.22 -13.99 -0.84
CA LYS A 60 3.41 -15.21 -0.94
C LYS A 60 2.24 -15.04 -1.90
N VAL A 61 1.55 -13.90 -1.84
CA VAL A 61 0.47 -13.59 -2.78
C VAL A 61 1.00 -13.36 -4.19
N LEU A 62 2.09 -12.58 -4.34
CA LEU A 62 2.70 -12.35 -5.66
C LEU A 62 3.16 -13.64 -6.32
N LYS A 63 3.56 -14.65 -5.54
CA LYS A 63 3.86 -16.01 -6.03
C LYS A 63 2.60 -16.72 -6.53
N GLU A 64 1.49 -16.66 -5.78
CA GLU A 64 0.22 -17.29 -6.17
C GLU A 64 -0.39 -16.68 -7.46
N ILE A 65 -0.12 -15.40 -7.71
CA ILE A 65 -0.53 -14.73 -8.95
C ILE A 65 0.56 -14.72 -10.03
N GLU A 66 1.66 -15.45 -9.81
CA GLU A 66 2.72 -15.76 -10.79
C GLU A 66 3.49 -14.54 -11.32
N ILE A 67 3.74 -13.55 -10.47
CA ILE A 67 4.54 -12.36 -10.85
C ILE A 67 5.80 -12.18 -9.99
N LEU A 68 5.97 -12.96 -8.91
CA LEU A 68 7.06 -12.76 -7.97
C LEU A 68 8.44 -12.92 -8.61
N ASP A 69 8.61 -13.97 -9.43
CA ASP A 69 9.91 -14.28 -10.03
C ASP A 69 10.33 -13.21 -11.03
N LYS A 70 9.38 -12.76 -11.87
CA LYS A 70 9.60 -11.63 -12.79
C LYS A 70 9.96 -10.36 -12.03
N LEU A 71 9.27 -10.08 -10.92
CA LEU A 71 9.55 -8.90 -10.09
C LEU A 71 10.95 -8.97 -9.48
N LYS A 72 11.37 -10.13 -8.95
CA LYS A 72 12.70 -10.32 -8.35
C LYS A 72 13.85 -10.08 -9.32
N LEU A 73 13.69 -10.44 -10.60
CA LEU A 73 14.72 -10.28 -11.61
C LEU A 73 15.10 -8.82 -11.89
N ILE A 74 14.16 -7.88 -11.72
CA ILE A 74 14.34 -6.46 -12.08
C ILE A 74 14.26 -5.53 -10.88
N SER A 75 14.36 -6.08 -9.68
CA SER A 75 14.17 -5.35 -8.42
C SER A 75 15.33 -5.57 -7.47
N GLY A 76 15.46 -4.72 -6.47
CA GLY A 76 16.35 -4.94 -5.35
C GLY A 76 15.90 -6.13 -4.50
N ASN A 77 16.87 -6.94 -4.06
CA ASN A 77 16.65 -8.10 -3.20
C ASN A 77 17.59 -8.02 -1.99
N PRO A 78 17.42 -7.01 -1.11
CA PRO A 78 18.30 -6.81 0.04
C PRO A 78 18.24 -8.01 0.98
N LYS A 79 19.42 -8.37 1.53
CA LYS A 79 19.54 -9.50 2.45
C LYS A 79 19.59 -9.06 3.91
N ASN A 80 19.99 -7.82 4.15
CA ASN A 80 20.12 -7.30 5.50
C ASN A 80 19.42 -5.94 5.66
N ALA A 81 19.00 -5.66 6.89
CA ALA A 81 18.55 -4.35 7.31
C ALA A 81 19.45 -3.85 8.45
N TYR A 82 19.94 -2.63 8.32
CA TYR A 82 20.83 -1.98 9.27
C TYR A 82 20.11 -0.84 9.97
N PHE A 83 20.21 -0.79 11.30
CA PHE A 83 19.74 0.34 12.10
C PHE A 83 20.93 1.20 12.54
N ILE A 84 20.84 2.50 12.30
CA ILE A 84 21.90 3.47 12.48
C ILE A 84 21.36 4.63 13.32
N SER A 85 22.06 5.01 14.39
CA SER A 85 21.76 6.20 15.21
C SER A 85 23.04 6.98 15.43
N ASN A 86 22.97 8.32 15.28
CA ASN A 86 24.15 9.20 15.40
C ASN A 86 25.35 8.71 14.59
N ASN A 87 25.11 8.33 13.34
CA ASN A 87 26.09 7.81 12.38
C ASN A 87 26.82 6.52 12.81
N LYS A 88 26.31 5.83 13.83
CA LYS A 88 26.84 4.54 14.30
C LYS A 88 25.81 3.44 14.09
N GLU A 89 26.25 2.30 13.59
CA GLU A 89 25.42 1.10 13.51
C GLU A 89 25.04 0.64 14.93
N ILE A 90 23.75 0.37 15.13
CA ILE A 90 23.21 -0.18 16.37
C ILE A 90 23.13 -1.70 16.26
N THR A 91 22.52 -2.17 15.18
CA THR A 91 22.27 -3.59 14.91
C THR A 91 21.94 -3.81 13.45
N SER A 92 22.07 -5.04 13.00
CA SER A 92 21.60 -5.51 11.70
C SER A 92 20.95 -6.87 11.85
N PHE A 93 20.08 -7.22 10.91
CA PHE A 93 19.44 -8.53 10.86
C PHE A 93 19.07 -8.90 9.41
N ALA A 94 18.99 -10.21 9.19
CA ALA A 94 18.61 -10.75 7.88
C ALA A 94 17.13 -10.49 7.56
N ILE A 95 16.86 -10.10 6.31
CA ILE A 95 15.53 -9.90 5.77
C ILE A 95 15.35 -10.68 4.47
N ASP A 96 14.11 -10.94 4.11
CA ASP A 96 13.72 -11.46 2.81
C ASP A 96 12.64 -10.54 2.24
N HIS A 97 13.09 -9.46 1.63
CA HIS A 97 12.23 -8.47 1.00
C HIS A 97 12.57 -8.34 -0.48
N VAL A 98 11.56 -8.05 -1.28
CA VAL A 98 11.72 -7.51 -2.63
C VAL A 98 11.44 -6.02 -2.57
N THR A 99 12.39 -5.21 -2.98
CA THR A 99 12.27 -3.76 -2.94
C THR A 99 12.35 -3.21 -4.36
N THR A 100 11.37 -2.41 -4.76
CA THR A 100 11.26 -1.95 -6.14
C THR A 100 10.65 -0.55 -6.21
N SER A 101 10.52 0.03 -7.40
CA SER A 101 9.67 1.21 -7.57
C SER A 101 8.19 0.81 -7.68
N ARG A 102 7.29 1.66 -7.18
CA ARG A 102 5.83 1.43 -7.35
C ARG A 102 5.46 1.30 -8.82
N LYS A 103 6.12 2.05 -9.69
CA LYS A 103 5.92 1.99 -11.15
C LYS A 103 6.20 0.59 -11.71
N VAL A 104 7.32 -0.02 -11.32
CA VAL A 104 7.68 -1.39 -11.77
C VAL A 104 6.67 -2.42 -11.28
N LEU A 105 6.35 -2.43 -9.98
CA LEU A 105 5.33 -3.35 -9.45
C LEU A 105 3.99 -3.18 -10.16
N HIS A 106 3.57 -1.93 -10.33
CA HIS A 106 2.31 -1.62 -11.00
C HIS A 106 2.29 -2.08 -12.46
N SER A 107 3.37 -1.85 -13.21
CA SER A 107 3.49 -2.28 -14.60
C SER A 107 3.40 -3.80 -14.75
N ILE A 108 4.06 -4.56 -13.86
CA ILE A 108 3.99 -6.03 -13.87
C ILE A 108 2.57 -6.53 -13.53
N LEU A 109 1.91 -5.91 -12.56
CA LEU A 109 0.52 -6.25 -12.22
C LEU A 109 -0.42 -5.96 -13.40
N LEU A 110 -0.26 -4.81 -14.04
CA LEU A 110 -1.05 -4.43 -15.21
C LEU A 110 -0.85 -5.42 -16.37
N GLU A 111 0.39 -5.71 -16.71
CA GLU A 111 0.75 -6.67 -17.75
C GLU A 111 0.08 -8.03 -17.48
N LYS A 112 0.22 -8.56 -16.25
CA LYS A 112 -0.40 -9.84 -15.87
C LYS A 112 -1.92 -9.80 -15.96
N TYR A 113 -2.57 -8.69 -15.58
CA TYR A 113 -4.02 -8.56 -15.70
C TYR A 113 -4.48 -8.57 -17.16
N LEU A 114 -3.76 -7.87 -18.04
CA LEU A 114 -4.06 -7.84 -19.48
C LEU A 114 -3.78 -9.19 -20.16
N GLU A 115 -2.71 -9.90 -19.80
CA GLU A 115 -2.43 -11.28 -20.25
C GLU A 115 -3.59 -12.25 -19.96
N LEU A 116 -4.32 -12.01 -18.87
CA LEU A 116 -5.51 -12.78 -18.48
C LEU A 116 -6.82 -12.26 -19.13
N ASN A 117 -6.72 -11.46 -20.19
CA ASN A 117 -7.84 -10.80 -20.84
C ASN A 117 -8.65 -9.92 -19.87
N GLY A 118 -7.95 -9.22 -18.97
CA GLY A 118 -8.54 -8.22 -18.09
C GLY A 118 -8.93 -6.96 -18.86
N GLU A 119 -10.07 -6.38 -18.52
CA GLU A 119 -10.57 -5.14 -19.11
C GLU A 119 -10.45 -3.97 -18.16
N ILE A 120 -9.87 -2.84 -18.63
CA ILE A 120 -9.79 -1.58 -17.90
C ILE A 120 -10.46 -0.49 -18.71
N LYS A 121 -11.35 0.26 -18.07
CA LYS A 121 -11.92 1.50 -18.61
C LYS A 121 -11.23 2.69 -17.97
N PHE A 122 -10.43 3.40 -18.76
CA PHE A 122 -9.82 4.67 -18.38
C PHE A 122 -10.79 5.84 -18.58
N ASP A 123 -10.55 6.98 -17.91
CA ASP A 123 -11.45 8.15 -17.89
C ASP A 123 -12.85 7.83 -17.35
N TYR A 124 -12.94 6.86 -16.43
CA TYR A 124 -14.15 6.50 -15.72
C TYR A 124 -14.07 6.92 -14.24
N GLN A 125 -14.19 8.22 -13.99
CA GLN A 125 -14.30 8.74 -12.63
C GLN A 125 -15.70 8.49 -12.10
N LEU A 126 -15.81 7.63 -11.08
CA LEU A 126 -17.07 7.38 -10.38
C LEU A 126 -17.53 8.67 -9.67
N ILE A 127 -18.82 9.02 -9.83
CA ILE A 127 -19.44 10.21 -9.23
C ILE A 127 -20.68 9.88 -8.39
N ASN A 128 -21.35 8.74 -8.64
CA ASN A 128 -22.50 8.32 -7.86
C ASN A 128 -22.69 6.80 -7.88
N ILE A 129 -23.30 6.29 -6.81
CA ILE A 129 -23.68 4.88 -6.63
C ILE A 129 -25.15 4.82 -6.18
N ASP A 130 -26.01 4.18 -6.98
CA ASP A 130 -27.36 3.78 -6.56
C ASP A 130 -27.30 2.31 -6.12
N ASN A 131 -27.17 2.07 -4.84
CA ASN A 131 -27.06 0.71 -4.28
C ASN A 131 -28.29 -0.15 -4.51
N GLN A 132 -29.50 0.45 -4.49
CA GLN A 132 -30.74 -0.30 -4.69
C GLN A 132 -30.85 -0.84 -6.11
N LYS A 133 -30.44 -0.02 -7.08
CA LYS A 133 -30.41 -0.40 -8.50
C LYS A 133 -29.11 -1.09 -8.93
N LYS A 134 -28.10 -1.16 -8.08
CA LYS A 134 -26.76 -1.61 -8.43
C LYS A 134 -26.17 -0.82 -9.64
N LEU A 135 -26.38 0.48 -9.66
CA LEU A 135 -26.04 1.37 -10.78
C LEU A 135 -24.89 2.30 -10.38
N LEU A 136 -23.84 2.31 -11.20
CA LEU A 136 -22.72 3.23 -11.14
C LEU A 136 -22.91 4.36 -12.14
N SER A 137 -22.66 5.61 -11.72
CA SER A 137 -22.64 6.78 -12.61
C SER A 137 -21.24 7.39 -12.65
N PHE A 138 -20.77 7.68 -13.86
CA PHE A 138 -19.42 8.20 -14.11
C PHE A 138 -19.44 9.62 -14.68
N SER A 139 -18.37 10.39 -14.50
CA SER A 139 -18.23 11.77 -14.96
C SER A 139 -18.37 11.94 -16.48
N ASN A 140 -18.07 10.89 -17.25
CA ASN A 140 -18.24 10.84 -18.70
C ASN A 140 -19.69 10.53 -19.15
N SER A 141 -20.65 10.73 -18.26
CA SER A 141 -22.11 10.50 -18.51
C SER A 141 -22.47 9.03 -18.77
N LYS A 142 -21.57 8.08 -18.47
CA LYS A 142 -21.89 6.65 -18.55
C LYS A 142 -22.54 6.17 -17.26
N ASN A 143 -23.55 5.31 -17.41
CA ASN A 143 -24.23 4.63 -16.31
C ASN A 143 -24.19 3.12 -16.58
N LEU A 144 -23.74 2.33 -15.60
CA LEU A 144 -23.51 0.90 -15.77
C LEU A 144 -24.08 0.13 -14.59
N TYR A 145 -24.82 -0.95 -14.87
CA TYR A 145 -25.22 -1.92 -13.85
C TYR A 145 -24.09 -2.90 -13.57
N VAL A 146 -23.90 -3.25 -12.29
CA VAL A 146 -22.85 -4.20 -11.87
C VAL A 146 -23.41 -5.10 -10.76
N ASP A 147 -22.84 -6.29 -10.61
CA ASP A 147 -23.28 -7.19 -9.54
C ASP A 147 -22.78 -6.74 -8.18
N HIS A 148 -21.49 -6.44 -8.06
CA HIS A 148 -20.84 -6.04 -6.82
C HIS A 148 -19.76 -5.00 -7.09
N ILE A 149 -19.44 -4.17 -6.07
CA ILE A 149 -18.42 -3.13 -6.15
C ILE A 149 -17.26 -3.48 -5.21
N ALA A 150 -16.06 -3.60 -5.76
CA ALA A 150 -14.81 -3.67 -5.01
C ALA A 150 -14.12 -2.29 -5.03
N ALA A 151 -14.20 -1.56 -3.93
CA ALA A 151 -13.62 -0.24 -3.80
C ALA A 151 -12.11 -0.33 -3.53
N CYS A 152 -11.31 -0.06 -4.55
CA CYS A 152 -9.85 -0.01 -4.55
C CYS A 152 -9.33 1.41 -4.86
N ASP A 153 -10.12 2.43 -4.57
CA ASP A 153 -9.99 3.83 -4.98
C ASP A 153 -9.15 4.69 -4.01
N GLY A 154 -8.41 4.03 -3.13
CA GLY A 154 -7.37 4.63 -2.30
C GLY A 154 -7.89 5.46 -1.12
N ILE A 155 -6.98 6.22 -0.49
CA ILE A 155 -7.27 6.95 0.75
C ILE A 155 -8.41 7.98 0.60
N LYS A 156 -8.55 8.60 -0.59
CA LYS A 156 -9.64 9.53 -0.93
C LYS A 156 -10.84 8.80 -1.54
N SER A 157 -11.13 7.60 -1.07
CA SER A 157 -12.20 6.75 -1.60
C SER A 157 -13.53 7.50 -1.79
N ILE A 158 -13.93 7.62 -3.04
CA ILE A 158 -15.26 8.13 -3.43
C ILE A 158 -16.35 7.15 -3.00
N CYS A 159 -16.09 5.84 -3.19
CA CYS A 159 -17.03 4.80 -2.78
C CYS A 159 -17.39 4.92 -1.29
N ARG A 160 -16.41 5.19 -0.43
CA ARG A 160 -16.65 5.39 1.00
C ARG A 160 -17.42 6.68 1.29
N ASN A 161 -17.05 7.77 0.63
CA ASN A 161 -17.65 9.09 0.88
C ASN A 161 -19.10 9.19 0.39
N LEU A 162 -19.46 8.47 -0.67
CA LEU A 162 -20.84 8.46 -1.18
C LEU A 162 -21.82 7.71 -0.27
N LEU A 163 -21.33 6.80 0.56
CA LEU A 163 -22.16 5.94 1.40
C LEU A 163 -22.12 6.32 2.88
N SER A 164 -21.07 6.95 3.34
CA SER A 164 -20.94 7.36 4.74
C SER A 164 -21.81 8.58 5.00
N LYS A 165 -22.72 8.50 6.00
CA LYS A 165 -23.45 9.67 6.49
C LYS A 165 -22.52 10.67 7.17
N ASP A 166 -21.45 10.18 7.80
CA ASP A 166 -20.39 10.97 8.38
C ASP A 166 -19.22 10.97 7.41
N LYS A 167 -18.83 12.14 6.92
CA LYS A 167 -17.63 12.29 6.08
C LYS A 167 -16.40 11.88 6.89
N LEU A 168 -15.97 10.64 6.72
CA LEU A 168 -14.74 10.10 7.32
C LEU A 168 -13.53 10.53 6.49
N ASP A 169 -13.32 11.84 6.37
CA ASP A 169 -12.16 12.36 5.65
C ASP A 169 -10.85 11.94 6.33
N PRO A 170 -9.81 11.68 5.55
CA PRO A 170 -8.50 11.38 6.13
C PRO A 170 -7.99 12.54 6.97
N VAL A 171 -7.45 12.24 8.14
CA VAL A 171 -6.86 13.22 9.06
C VAL A 171 -5.34 13.19 8.99
N TYR A 172 -4.72 14.35 9.15
CA TYR A 172 -3.27 14.46 9.19
C TYR A 172 -2.71 13.73 10.42
N SER A 173 -1.73 12.84 10.20
CA SER A 173 -1.15 12.01 11.26
C SER A 173 -0.12 12.71 12.14
N GLY A 174 0.25 13.95 11.83
CA GLY A 174 1.37 14.65 12.49
C GLY A 174 2.73 14.35 11.87
N TYR A 175 2.78 13.69 10.71
CA TYR A 175 4.01 13.32 10.02
C TYR A 175 4.00 13.79 8.56
N SER A 176 5.18 14.21 8.09
CA SER A 176 5.45 14.47 6.68
C SER A 176 6.56 13.55 6.17
N VAL A 177 6.54 13.25 4.90
CA VAL A 177 7.48 12.32 4.26
C VAL A 177 8.11 12.96 3.04
N TRP A 178 9.44 12.86 2.95
CA TRP A 178 10.19 13.07 1.72
C TRP A 178 10.42 11.76 1.02
N ARG A 179 10.28 11.73 -0.30
CA ARG A 179 10.58 10.55 -1.13
C ARG A 179 11.27 10.92 -2.42
N SER A 180 12.22 10.09 -2.80
CA SER A 180 12.96 10.20 -4.06
C SER A 180 13.49 8.83 -4.47
N ILE A 181 13.67 8.61 -5.76
CA ILE A 181 14.49 7.52 -6.28
C ILE A 181 15.75 8.18 -6.85
N ILE A 182 16.89 7.80 -6.33
CA ILE A 182 18.19 8.40 -6.62
C ILE A 182 19.12 7.42 -7.33
N ASN A 183 20.03 7.92 -8.13
CA ASN A 183 21.03 7.13 -8.86
C ASN A 183 22.22 6.79 -7.95
N GLU A 184 21.96 5.94 -6.97
CA GLU A 184 22.96 5.43 -6.01
C GLU A 184 22.79 3.93 -5.88
N LYS A 185 23.89 3.20 -5.99
CA LYS A 185 23.90 1.75 -5.77
C LYS A 185 23.90 1.44 -4.27
N GLN A 186 22.98 0.59 -3.86
CA GLN A 186 22.89 0.09 -2.50
C GLN A 186 22.43 -1.37 -2.52
N ASN A 187 22.93 -2.20 -1.58
CA ASN A 187 22.60 -3.63 -1.54
C ASN A 187 21.65 -3.99 -0.42
N ASP A 188 21.58 -3.18 0.63
CA ASP A 188 20.86 -3.48 1.87
C ASP A 188 19.87 -2.37 2.21
N VAL A 189 18.97 -2.64 3.17
CA VAL A 189 18.09 -1.63 3.74
C VAL A 189 18.81 -0.92 4.89
N ARG A 190 18.74 0.40 4.94
CA ARG A 190 19.32 1.21 6.03
C ARG A 190 18.27 2.11 6.66
N PHE A 191 18.15 2.02 7.98
CA PHE A 191 17.31 2.86 8.81
C PHE A 191 18.18 3.81 9.63
N TYR A 192 18.10 5.10 9.35
CA TYR A 192 18.74 6.17 10.12
C TYR A 192 17.72 6.73 11.10
N LEU A 193 17.96 6.54 12.40
CA LEU A 193 17.06 6.94 13.48
C LEU A 193 17.58 8.21 14.18
N GLY A 194 16.71 9.18 14.37
CA GLY A 194 17.05 10.41 15.06
C GLY A 194 15.85 11.08 15.75
N PRO A 195 16.09 12.15 16.53
CA PRO A 195 15.02 12.88 17.20
C PRO A 195 13.99 13.41 16.20
N ASN A 196 12.73 12.98 16.29
CA ASN A 196 11.60 13.34 15.43
C ASN A 196 11.72 12.94 13.95
N PHE A 197 12.71 12.16 13.58
CA PHE A 197 12.82 11.70 12.20
C PHE A 197 13.36 10.28 12.12
N HIS A 198 13.11 9.65 11.00
CA HIS A 198 13.91 8.54 10.50
C HIS A 198 14.04 8.65 8.98
N VAL A 199 15.15 8.13 8.47
CA VAL A 199 15.36 7.98 7.03
C VAL A 199 15.52 6.49 6.73
N VAL A 200 14.85 6.01 5.70
CA VAL A 200 14.99 4.64 5.21
C VAL A 200 15.46 4.69 3.78
N THR A 201 16.52 3.95 3.48
CA THR A 201 17.01 3.78 2.12
C THR A 201 17.09 2.30 1.77
N TYR A 202 16.76 1.96 0.53
CA TYR A 202 16.82 0.58 0.04
C TYR A 202 16.99 0.54 -1.49
N PRO A 203 17.63 -0.51 -2.05
CA PRO A 203 17.76 -0.65 -3.49
C PRO A 203 16.39 -0.79 -4.13
N VAL A 204 16.18 -0.25 -5.33
CA VAL A 204 14.97 -0.52 -6.14
C VAL A 204 15.31 -1.31 -7.40
N ASP A 205 16.56 -1.22 -7.82
CA ASP A 205 17.22 -2.02 -8.84
C ASP A 205 18.73 -2.03 -8.58
N ASP A 206 19.55 -2.51 -9.53
CA ASP A 206 21.01 -2.62 -9.39
C ASP A 206 21.73 -1.27 -9.27
N ASN A 207 21.10 -0.17 -9.71
CA ASN A 207 21.75 1.15 -9.84
C ASN A 207 21.01 2.26 -9.07
N LYS A 208 19.79 1.99 -8.57
CA LYS A 208 18.95 3.00 -7.96
C LYS A 208 18.55 2.62 -6.55
N THR A 209 18.46 3.65 -5.73
CA THR A 209 18.04 3.56 -4.32
C THR A 209 16.81 4.42 -4.10
N SER A 210 15.84 3.87 -3.37
CA SER A 210 14.73 4.64 -2.80
C SER A 210 15.21 5.33 -1.54
N PHE A 211 15.00 6.63 -1.46
CA PHE A 211 15.27 7.48 -0.30
C PHE A 211 13.94 7.97 0.28
N VAL A 212 13.68 7.62 1.54
CA VAL A 212 12.44 7.97 2.25
C VAL A 212 12.81 8.59 3.59
N GLY A 213 12.47 9.87 3.81
CA GLY A 213 12.64 10.55 5.09
C GLY A 213 11.29 10.86 5.72
N ALA A 214 11.03 10.42 6.94
CA ALA A 214 9.81 10.71 7.69
C ALA A 214 10.10 11.60 8.88
N PHE A 215 9.26 12.63 9.08
CA PHE A 215 9.44 13.69 10.07
C PHE A 215 8.17 13.96 10.84
N LYS A 216 8.31 14.14 12.14
CA LYS A 216 7.21 14.64 12.96
C LYS A 216 7.04 16.14 12.74
N ARG A 217 5.85 16.56 12.30
CA ARG A 217 5.50 17.97 12.07
C ARG A 217 4.11 18.29 12.63
N LEU A 218 4.00 19.38 13.37
CA LEU A 218 2.72 19.85 13.93
C LEU A 218 1.84 20.50 12.85
N LYS A 219 2.47 21.23 11.91
CA LYS A 219 1.75 21.89 10.81
C LYS A 219 1.51 20.87 9.70
N SER A 220 0.25 20.75 9.27
CA SER A 220 -0.12 19.87 8.18
C SER A 220 0.61 20.20 6.88
N THR A 221 1.01 19.18 6.16
CA THR A 221 1.50 19.26 4.79
C THR A 221 0.40 18.69 3.90
N GLU A 222 0.25 19.24 2.70
CA GLU A 222 -0.76 18.78 1.75
C GLU A 222 -0.64 17.28 1.47
N GLU A 223 -1.78 16.59 1.37
CA GLU A 223 -1.85 15.22 0.92
C GLU A 223 -1.78 15.18 -0.61
N SER A 224 -0.58 15.20 -1.15
CA SER A 224 -0.36 15.12 -2.59
C SER A 224 0.91 14.35 -2.91
N TRP A 225 0.75 13.20 -3.58
CA TRP A 225 1.86 12.38 -4.07
C TRP A 225 2.71 13.07 -5.16
N ARG A 226 2.27 14.24 -5.63
CA ARG A 226 2.85 14.99 -6.76
C ARG A 226 3.50 16.30 -6.36
N THR A 227 3.42 16.68 -5.09
CA THR A 227 4.02 17.93 -4.62
C THR A 227 5.54 17.80 -4.66
N LEU A 228 6.15 18.53 -5.59
CA LEU A 228 7.60 18.62 -5.69
C LEU A 228 8.13 19.54 -4.58
N GLY A 229 9.17 19.08 -3.92
CA GLY A 229 10.03 19.87 -3.09
C GLY A 229 11.38 20.11 -3.78
N ASN A 230 12.32 20.69 -3.05
CA ASN A 230 13.67 20.91 -3.54
C ASN A 230 14.74 20.47 -2.53
N TYR A 231 15.99 20.38 -2.99
CA TYR A 231 17.09 19.92 -2.15
C TYR A 231 17.34 20.81 -0.92
N ASN A 232 17.16 22.12 -1.02
CA ASN A 232 17.39 23.05 0.10
C ASN A 232 16.38 22.81 1.23
N GLU A 233 15.10 22.59 0.88
CA GLU A 233 14.08 22.23 1.85
C GLU A 233 14.37 20.85 2.47
N LEU A 234 14.75 19.87 1.66
CA LEU A 234 15.14 18.54 2.14
C LEU A 234 16.30 18.63 3.13
N ARG A 235 17.34 19.43 2.80
CA ARG A 235 18.50 19.64 3.67
C ARG A 235 18.17 20.31 5.00
N SER A 236 17.12 21.11 5.05
CA SER A 236 16.66 21.71 6.33
C SER A 236 16.04 20.67 7.28
N ASP A 237 15.53 19.57 6.74
CA ASP A 237 14.84 18.52 7.48
C ASP A 237 15.73 17.32 7.81
N ILE A 238 16.76 17.02 6.97
CA ILE A 238 17.61 15.84 7.09
C ILE A 238 19.03 16.24 7.48
N PRO A 239 19.62 15.60 8.50
CA PRO A 239 21.00 15.87 8.89
C PRO A 239 21.99 15.61 7.73
N GLY A 240 22.96 16.53 7.58
CA GLY A 240 23.96 16.49 6.49
C GLY A 240 24.70 15.17 6.40
N TYR A 241 25.07 14.57 7.54
CA TYR A 241 25.78 13.27 7.55
C TYR A 241 25.02 12.10 6.89
N ILE A 242 23.69 12.24 6.73
CA ILE A 242 22.89 11.26 5.97
C ILE A 242 22.94 11.62 4.48
N LEU A 243 22.71 12.90 4.15
CA LEU A 243 22.69 13.37 2.77
C LEU A 243 24.06 13.20 2.08
N ASP A 244 25.16 13.36 2.81
CA ASP A 244 26.52 13.17 2.32
C ASP A 244 26.80 11.73 1.85
N LYS A 245 26.01 10.75 2.33
CA LYS A 245 26.07 9.34 1.87
C LYS A 245 25.31 9.11 0.55
N TYR A 246 24.51 10.08 0.12
CA TYR A 246 23.64 10.01 -1.06
C TYR A 246 23.77 11.28 -1.91
N PRO A 247 24.97 11.58 -2.44
CA PRO A 247 25.25 12.86 -3.11
C PRO A 247 24.40 13.10 -4.37
N SER A 248 23.94 12.05 -5.05
CA SER A 248 23.10 12.19 -6.24
C SER A 248 21.74 12.83 -5.95
N ILE A 249 21.27 12.83 -4.69
CA ILE A 249 19.98 13.47 -4.31
C ILE A 249 20.04 14.98 -4.54
N LYS A 250 21.23 15.60 -4.46
CA LYS A 250 21.42 17.04 -4.67
C LYS A 250 21.00 17.49 -6.08
N HIS A 251 21.16 16.61 -7.04
CA HIS A 251 20.90 16.88 -8.47
C HIS A 251 19.59 16.26 -8.94
N ASN A 252 18.84 15.57 -8.04
CA ASN A 252 17.59 14.94 -8.41
C ASN A 252 16.47 15.97 -8.47
N LYS A 253 15.75 16.01 -9.59
CA LYS A 253 14.60 16.89 -9.81
C LYS A 253 13.30 16.31 -9.24
N GLU A 254 13.27 15.00 -8.98
CA GLU A 254 12.11 14.28 -8.47
C GLU A 254 12.25 14.04 -6.95
N ILE A 255 12.14 15.11 -6.18
CA ILE A 255 12.09 15.08 -4.72
C ILE A 255 10.66 15.45 -4.31
N PHE A 256 9.90 14.49 -3.81
CA PHE A 256 8.50 14.69 -3.43
C PHE A 256 8.34 14.83 -1.92
N LYS A 257 7.41 15.70 -1.52
CA LYS A 257 7.05 15.93 -0.12
C LYS A 257 5.53 15.91 0.05
N TRP A 258 5.04 15.15 1.03
CA TRP A 258 3.62 15.18 1.36
C TRP A 258 3.35 14.88 2.82
N GLY A 259 2.15 15.24 3.28
CA GLY A 259 1.63 14.86 4.58
C GLY A 259 1.18 13.41 4.60
N VAL A 260 1.44 12.74 5.71
CA VAL A 260 0.89 11.39 5.96
C VAL A 260 -0.49 11.55 6.58
N TYR A 261 -1.49 10.99 5.90
CA TYR A 261 -2.87 11.00 6.36
C TYR A 261 -3.32 9.58 6.69
N THR A 262 -4.23 9.46 7.61
CA THR A 262 -4.86 8.20 8.04
C THR A 262 -6.30 8.47 8.39
N ARG A 263 -7.05 7.44 8.79
CA ARG A 263 -8.41 7.60 9.33
C ARG A 263 -8.40 7.32 10.83
N THR A 264 -9.18 8.06 11.59
CA THR A 264 -9.31 7.86 13.05
C THR A 264 -9.96 6.52 13.34
N ASP A 265 -10.96 6.15 12.54
CA ASP A 265 -11.60 4.85 12.58
C ASP A 265 -11.49 4.13 11.24
N MET A 266 -11.34 2.82 11.27
CA MET A 266 -11.35 2.00 10.06
C MET A 266 -12.77 1.75 9.55
N GLY A 267 -13.76 1.78 10.45
CA GLY A 267 -15.13 1.39 10.12
C GLY A 267 -15.22 -0.05 9.61
N ASN A 268 -16.38 -0.40 9.07
CA ASN A 268 -16.55 -1.69 8.42
C ASN A 268 -15.79 -1.75 7.10
N MET A 269 -15.27 -2.93 6.76
CA MET A 269 -14.61 -3.19 5.48
C MET A 269 -15.60 -3.46 4.34
N TYR A 270 -16.87 -3.32 4.59
CA TYR A 270 -17.94 -3.37 3.58
C TYR A 270 -19.14 -2.53 4.00
N MET A 271 -19.95 -2.16 3.05
CA MET A 271 -21.23 -1.49 3.25
C MET A 271 -22.14 -1.84 2.07
N ASP A 272 -23.31 -2.39 2.38
CA ASP A 272 -24.27 -2.86 1.35
C ASP A 272 -23.61 -3.75 0.28
N ASN A 273 -23.65 -3.31 -0.97
CA ASN A 273 -23.10 -4.03 -2.12
C ASN A 273 -21.64 -3.63 -2.43
N ILE A 274 -20.90 -3.06 -1.46
CA ILE A 274 -19.54 -2.57 -1.66
C ILE A 274 -18.61 -3.18 -0.63
N THR A 275 -17.46 -3.66 -1.09
CA THR A 275 -16.34 -4.08 -0.24
C THR A 275 -15.15 -3.17 -0.45
N PHE A 276 -14.54 -2.69 0.63
CA PHE A 276 -13.38 -1.80 0.61
C PHE A 276 -12.08 -2.61 0.78
N LEU A 277 -11.06 -2.28 -0.04
CA LEU A 277 -9.78 -2.95 -0.04
C LEU A 277 -8.63 -1.92 -0.03
N GLY A 278 -7.51 -2.29 0.58
CA GLY A 278 -6.33 -1.44 0.68
C GLY A 278 -6.62 -0.10 1.35
N ASP A 279 -6.06 0.99 0.84
CA ASP A 279 -6.19 2.32 1.44
C ASP A 279 -7.64 2.86 1.41
N ALA A 280 -8.53 2.31 0.58
CA ALA A 280 -9.96 2.63 0.64
C ALA A 280 -10.61 2.09 1.93
N ALA A 281 -10.12 0.96 2.43
CA ALA A 281 -10.54 0.37 3.71
C ALA A 281 -9.77 0.98 4.89
N HIS A 282 -8.44 1.01 4.81
CA HIS A 282 -7.57 1.20 5.97
C HIS A 282 -6.26 1.92 5.62
N PRO A 283 -6.26 3.21 5.32
CA PRO A 283 -5.02 3.95 5.15
C PRO A 283 -4.21 3.92 6.44
N ILE A 284 -2.96 3.44 6.36
CA ILE A 284 -2.05 3.33 7.49
C ILE A 284 -0.82 4.22 7.29
N VAL A 285 -0.19 4.61 8.39
CA VAL A 285 1.10 5.32 8.33
C VAL A 285 2.20 4.40 7.79
N PRO A 286 3.15 4.88 6.98
CA PRO A 286 4.05 4.03 6.19
C PRO A 286 5.23 3.42 6.98
N PHE A 287 5.29 3.55 8.30
CA PHE A 287 6.49 3.30 9.08
C PHE A 287 6.91 1.83 9.19
N MET A 288 5.98 0.90 8.99
CA MET A 288 6.27 -0.52 8.85
C MET A 288 6.37 -1.01 7.40
N GLY A 289 6.14 -0.12 6.43
CA GLY A 289 6.17 -0.48 5.00
C GLY A 289 5.08 -1.47 4.57
N GLN A 290 3.94 -1.56 5.29
CA GLN A 290 2.95 -2.61 5.08
C GLN A 290 1.74 -2.22 4.23
N GLY A 291 1.53 -0.95 3.88
CA GLY A 291 0.32 -0.53 3.14
C GLY A 291 0.11 -1.32 1.83
N GLY A 292 1.17 -1.44 1.02
CA GLY A 292 1.11 -2.21 -0.23
C GLY A 292 0.91 -3.72 0.00
N CYS A 293 1.58 -4.30 1.01
CA CYS A 293 1.42 -5.72 1.34
C CYS A 293 0.00 -6.01 1.83
N LEU A 294 -0.59 -5.16 2.66
CA LEU A 294 -1.97 -5.30 3.12
C LEU A 294 -2.97 -5.21 1.97
N ALA A 295 -2.77 -4.27 1.04
CA ALA A 295 -3.61 -4.16 -0.15
C ALA A 295 -3.57 -5.43 -1.03
N ILE A 296 -2.39 -6.03 -1.17
CA ILE A 296 -2.18 -7.30 -1.88
C ILE A 296 -2.86 -8.47 -1.13
N GLU A 297 -2.72 -8.54 0.21
CA GLU A 297 -3.39 -9.53 1.03
C GLU A 297 -4.92 -9.44 0.95
N ASP A 298 -5.47 -8.21 1.09
CA ASP A 298 -6.91 -7.96 0.99
C ASP A 298 -7.48 -8.48 -0.32
N SER A 299 -6.83 -8.10 -1.41
CA SER A 299 -7.25 -8.46 -2.76
C SER A 299 -7.24 -9.97 -2.99
N TYR A 300 -6.23 -10.65 -2.48
CA TYR A 300 -6.14 -12.11 -2.56
C TYR A 300 -7.23 -12.78 -1.73
N ILE A 301 -7.38 -12.39 -0.45
CA ILE A 301 -8.36 -13.01 0.46
C ILE A 301 -9.78 -12.75 -0.04
N PHE A 302 -10.13 -11.51 -0.37
CA PHE A 302 -11.46 -11.19 -0.89
C PHE A 302 -11.75 -11.91 -2.20
N GLY A 303 -10.80 -11.94 -3.14
CA GLY A 303 -10.95 -12.66 -4.39
C GLY A 303 -11.15 -14.16 -4.18
N LYS A 304 -10.40 -14.80 -3.28
CA LYS A 304 -10.58 -16.24 -2.95
C LYS A 304 -11.91 -16.54 -2.26
N LEU A 305 -12.40 -15.64 -1.41
CA LEU A 305 -13.72 -15.77 -0.79
C LEU A 305 -14.85 -15.61 -1.81
N LEU A 306 -14.73 -14.67 -2.76
CA LEU A 306 -15.68 -14.53 -3.87
C LEU A 306 -15.75 -15.82 -4.72
N ILE A 307 -14.61 -16.46 -4.99
CA ILE A 307 -14.55 -17.73 -5.70
C ILE A 307 -15.29 -18.82 -4.93
N LYS A 308 -15.07 -18.87 -3.60
CA LYS A 308 -15.65 -19.91 -2.74
C LYS A 308 -17.16 -19.73 -2.50
N TYR A 309 -17.60 -18.50 -2.29
CA TYR A 309 -18.99 -18.17 -1.91
C TYR A 309 -19.68 -17.32 -2.97
N ARG A 310 -19.47 -17.60 -4.25
CA ARG A 310 -19.86 -16.80 -5.40
C ARG A 310 -21.30 -16.28 -5.37
N ASN A 311 -22.21 -17.06 -4.82
CA ASN A 311 -23.65 -16.73 -4.77
C ASN A 311 -24.08 -16.10 -3.43
N ASP A 312 -23.14 -15.90 -2.49
CA ASP A 312 -23.42 -15.31 -1.17
C ASP A 312 -22.41 -14.21 -0.85
N ILE A 313 -22.66 -13.04 -1.41
CA ILE A 313 -21.82 -11.87 -1.21
C ILE A 313 -21.80 -11.39 0.25
N LYS A 314 -22.93 -11.51 0.96
CA LYS A 314 -23.01 -11.10 2.37
C LYS A 314 -22.10 -11.96 3.24
N LYS A 315 -22.12 -13.28 3.03
CA LYS A 315 -21.22 -14.21 3.70
C LYS A 315 -19.75 -13.92 3.35
N THR A 316 -19.46 -13.67 2.07
CA THR A 316 -18.13 -13.28 1.60
C THR A 316 -17.62 -12.04 2.34
N GLN A 317 -18.43 -11.00 2.42
CA GLN A 317 -18.09 -9.72 3.07
C GLN A 317 -17.89 -9.88 4.58
N SER A 318 -18.77 -10.64 5.27
CA SER A 318 -18.65 -10.89 6.70
C SER A 318 -17.34 -11.61 7.02
N ILE A 319 -17.05 -12.72 6.34
CA ILE A 319 -15.83 -13.50 6.55
C ILE A 319 -14.57 -12.65 6.21
N TYR A 320 -14.62 -11.89 5.11
CA TYR A 320 -13.54 -10.98 4.74
C TYR A 320 -13.26 -9.97 5.84
N HIS A 321 -14.30 -9.34 6.38
CA HIS A 321 -14.19 -8.38 7.48
C HIS A 321 -13.55 -9.03 8.72
N ASP A 322 -14.07 -10.17 9.16
CA ASP A 322 -13.60 -10.85 10.37
C ASP A 322 -12.11 -11.21 10.29
N ILE A 323 -11.65 -11.70 9.12
CA ILE A 323 -10.24 -12.05 8.89
C ILE A 323 -9.37 -10.80 8.85
N ARG A 324 -9.80 -9.76 8.13
CA ARG A 324 -8.93 -8.64 7.82
C ARG A 324 -8.91 -7.57 8.91
N TYR A 325 -10.05 -7.28 9.53
CA TYR A 325 -10.18 -6.18 10.47
C TYR A 325 -9.20 -6.26 11.64
N SER A 326 -9.14 -7.40 12.32
CA SER A 326 -8.26 -7.60 13.48
C SER A 326 -6.78 -7.49 13.11
N ARG A 327 -6.38 -8.10 11.95
CA ARG A 327 -5.01 -8.03 11.45
C ARG A 327 -4.60 -6.61 11.07
N VAL A 328 -5.43 -5.93 10.30
CA VAL A 328 -5.14 -4.57 9.84
C VAL A 328 -5.08 -3.59 11.00
N LYS A 329 -6.03 -3.69 11.95
CA LYS A 329 -6.04 -2.87 13.17
C LYS A 329 -4.73 -3.03 13.95
N LYS A 330 -4.28 -4.27 14.14
CA LYS A 330 -3.02 -4.54 14.82
C LYS A 330 -1.83 -3.90 14.09
N ILE A 331 -1.70 -4.08 12.77
CA ILE A 331 -0.59 -3.52 12.00
C ILE A 331 -0.63 -1.98 11.99
N ARG A 332 -1.82 -1.38 11.95
CA ARG A 332 -2.00 0.07 12.07
C ARG A 332 -1.46 0.59 13.41
N ASP A 333 -1.86 -0.04 14.51
CA ASP A 333 -1.44 0.35 15.86
C ASP A 333 0.07 0.13 16.04
N ASP A 334 0.60 -1.01 15.58
CA ASP A 334 2.03 -1.32 15.58
C ASP A 334 2.83 -0.29 14.73
N SER A 335 2.28 0.17 13.61
CA SER A 335 2.91 1.18 12.74
C SER A 335 2.99 2.56 13.43
N LEU A 336 1.99 2.96 14.19
CA LEU A 336 2.01 4.18 15.00
C LEU A 336 3.00 4.06 16.16
N ASN A 337 3.05 2.91 16.82
CA ASN A 337 4.04 2.63 17.88
C ASN A 337 5.47 2.65 17.33
N GLN A 338 5.68 2.11 16.14
CA GLN A 338 6.97 2.17 15.43
C GLN A 338 7.42 3.62 15.19
N ALA A 339 6.49 4.52 14.81
CA ALA A 339 6.80 5.94 14.67
C ALA A 339 7.35 6.54 15.97
N THR A 340 6.70 6.27 17.09
CA THR A 340 7.13 6.75 18.39
C THR A 340 8.51 6.19 18.78
N PHE A 341 8.71 4.90 18.57
CA PHE A 341 9.98 4.21 18.84
C PHE A 341 11.13 4.74 17.99
N ASN A 342 10.88 5.00 16.71
CA ASN A 342 11.91 5.52 15.79
C ASN A 342 12.28 6.98 16.09
N HIS A 343 11.33 7.80 16.58
CA HIS A 343 11.44 9.25 16.72
C HIS A 343 11.71 9.73 18.14
N LEU A 344 12.24 8.88 19.03
CA LEU A 344 12.57 9.25 20.41
C LEU A 344 13.49 10.47 20.45
N LYS A 345 13.23 11.38 21.42
CA LYS A 345 14.00 12.61 21.64
C LYS A 345 14.87 12.55 22.88
N ASN A 346 14.39 11.89 23.94
CA ASN A 346 15.10 11.81 25.21
C ASN A 346 16.37 10.97 25.05
N PRO A 347 17.57 11.49 25.37
CA PRO A 347 18.83 10.76 25.19
C PRO A 347 18.88 9.43 25.94
N LEU A 348 18.30 9.38 27.17
CA LEU A 348 18.24 8.16 27.94
C LEU A 348 17.36 7.09 27.28
N LEU A 349 16.20 7.47 26.78
CA LEU A 349 15.31 6.56 26.05
C LEU A 349 15.94 6.09 24.74
N ILE A 350 16.66 6.97 24.03
CA ILE A 350 17.43 6.60 22.82
C ILE A 350 18.49 5.56 23.19
N TYR A 351 19.23 5.77 24.28
CA TYR A 351 20.24 4.83 24.74
C TYR A 351 19.63 3.46 25.09
N ILE A 352 18.53 3.44 25.85
CA ILE A 352 17.81 2.20 26.22
C ILE A 352 17.30 1.50 24.94
N ARG A 353 16.66 2.23 24.01
CA ARG A 353 16.23 1.67 22.73
C ARG A 353 17.38 1.00 21.99
N ASN A 354 18.53 1.68 21.89
CA ASN A 354 19.68 1.18 21.17
C ASN A 354 20.26 -0.09 21.83
N LEU A 355 20.28 -0.16 23.18
CA LEU A 355 20.66 -1.37 23.90
C LEU A 355 19.68 -2.52 23.64
N LEU A 356 18.37 -2.27 23.72
CA LEU A 356 17.35 -3.28 23.43
C LEU A 356 17.51 -3.82 22.00
N MET A 357 17.69 -2.94 21.01
CA MET A 357 17.88 -3.35 19.62
C MET A 357 19.17 -4.16 19.43
N LYS A 358 20.25 -3.81 20.14
CA LYS A 358 21.55 -4.45 20.00
C LYS A 358 21.64 -5.82 20.67
N TYR A 359 21.05 -5.96 21.84
CA TYR A 359 21.23 -7.14 22.70
C TYR A 359 20.03 -8.07 22.79
N THR A 360 18.91 -7.71 22.11
CA THR A 360 17.71 -8.54 22.08
C THR A 360 17.20 -8.74 20.65
N ASN A 361 16.38 -9.77 20.44
CA ASN A 361 15.70 -10.05 19.18
C ASN A 361 14.39 -9.26 19.01
N ILE A 362 14.26 -8.10 19.67
CA ILE A 362 13.00 -7.35 19.74
C ILE A 362 12.44 -7.02 18.34
N ILE A 363 13.29 -6.60 17.41
CA ILE A 363 12.85 -6.25 16.04
C ILE A 363 12.31 -7.50 15.33
N HIS A 364 13.00 -8.63 15.44
CA HIS A 364 12.55 -9.88 14.84
C HIS A 364 11.21 -10.34 15.43
N ILE A 365 11.03 -10.23 16.75
CA ILE A 365 9.77 -10.60 17.43
C ILE A 365 8.62 -9.71 16.94
N LEU A 366 8.82 -8.39 16.84
CA LEU A 366 7.80 -7.44 16.41
C LEU A 366 7.42 -7.62 14.94
N THR A 367 8.37 -7.94 14.07
CA THR A 367 8.14 -8.05 12.63
C THR A 367 7.70 -9.45 12.19
N LYS A 368 8.08 -10.50 12.93
CA LYS A 368 7.82 -11.90 12.56
C LYS A 368 6.35 -12.18 12.30
N LYS A 369 5.46 -11.81 13.21
CA LYS A 369 4.00 -12.03 13.06
C LYS A 369 3.41 -11.32 11.84
N VAL A 370 3.99 -10.18 11.45
CA VAL A 370 3.56 -9.41 10.28
C VAL A 370 4.03 -10.09 9.00
N TRP A 371 5.34 -10.44 8.93
CA TRP A 371 5.96 -10.96 7.71
C TRP A 371 5.68 -12.43 7.44
N ASP A 372 5.48 -13.24 8.49
CA ASP A 372 5.21 -14.68 8.34
C ASP A 372 3.75 -15.01 8.04
N TYR A 373 2.87 -14.03 8.10
CA TYR A 373 1.46 -14.23 7.74
C TYR A 373 1.32 -14.86 6.35
N ASP A 374 0.37 -15.77 6.24
CA ASP A 374 0.12 -16.51 5.01
C ASP A 374 -1.36 -16.46 4.64
N PRO A 375 -1.73 -15.57 3.68
CA PRO A 375 -3.12 -15.45 3.23
C PRO A 375 -3.70 -16.76 2.67
N LYS A 376 -2.88 -17.64 2.10
CA LYS A 376 -3.32 -18.94 1.57
C LYS A 376 -3.73 -19.88 2.69
N LYS A 377 -2.94 -19.94 3.76
CA LYS A 377 -3.26 -20.73 4.95
C LYS A 377 -4.53 -20.23 5.63
N GLU A 378 -4.72 -18.91 5.68
CA GLU A 378 -5.92 -18.31 6.24
C GLU A 378 -7.19 -18.79 5.50
N ILE A 379 -7.16 -18.76 4.17
CA ILE A 379 -8.28 -19.29 3.35
C ILE A 379 -8.47 -20.80 3.53
N ALA A 380 -7.38 -21.56 3.67
CA ALA A 380 -7.47 -23.01 3.90
C ALA A 380 -8.12 -23.34 5.25
N ASN A 381 -7.85 -22.57 6.30
CA ASN A 381 -8.43 -22.78 7.63
C ASN A 381 -9.96 -22.60 7.63
N ILE A 382 -10.50 -21.69 6.80
CA ILE A 382 -11.96 -21.52 6.62
C ILE A 382 -12.61 -22.76 5.99
N ASN A 383 -11.83 -23.57 5.26
CA ASN A 383 -12.35 -24.80 4.64
C ASN A 383 -12.55 -25.93 5.64
N ASN A 384 -11.92 -25.83 6.81
CA ASN A 384 -11.94 -26.84 7.86
C ASN A 384 -12.92 -26.50 9.01
N GLN A 385 -13.59 -25.36 8.92
CA GLN A 385 -14.69 -24.95 9.79
C GLN A 385 -16.04 -25.05 9.06
#